data_5a5b636e67bea0d688f5abbdc9a3b202
#
_entry.id   5a5b636e67bea0d688f5abbdc9a3b202
#
_cell.length_a   1.000
_cell.length_b   1.000
_cell.length_c   1.000
_cell.angle_alpha   90.00
_cell.angle_beta   90.00
_cell.angle_gamma   90.00
#
_symmetry.space_group_name_H-M   'P 1'
#
loop_
_entity.id
_entity.type
_entity.pdbx_description
1 polymer ?
#
loop_
_entity_poly.entity_id
_entity_poly.type
_entity_poly.pdbx_seq_one_letter_code
_entity_poly.pdbx_strand_id
1 'polypeptide(L)'
;MIVQRLLEPKEVRVSITSNSKEKVPNDNDHIIYKNYYNISIAIGTNRGLVVPVLKKADELSFADIERNIFLLSEKAKKGKITINDLQGGTFTISNGGVYGSMLSTPILNPPQTGILGMHNIVERPVARNGDIVIRPIMYLALSYDHRIIDGKEAVSFLKTI
;
A
#
# COMPACT_ATOMS: atom_id res chain seq x y z
N MET A 1 12.35 0.71 2.04
CA MET A 1 12.28 -0.22 3.18
C MET A 1 10.91 -0.86 3.34
N ILE A 2 9.77 -0.14 3.39
CA ILE A 2 8.43 -0.74 3.51
C ILE A 2 8.04 -1.57 2.28
N VAL A 3 8.17 -1.04 1.08
CA VAL A 3 7.88 -1.79 -0.17
C VAL A 3 8.64 -3.10 -0.23
N GLN A 4 9.87 -3.11 0.26
CA GLN A 4 10.72 -4.28 0.29
C GLN A 4 10.26 -5.36 1.27
N ARG A 5 9.83 -5.01 2.48
CA ARG A 5 9.29 -5.99 3.41
C ARG A 5 7.98 -6.61 2.93
N LEU A 6 7.21 -5.86 2.12
CA LEU A 6 6.04 -6.37 1.41
C LEU A 6 6.39 -7.47 0.39
N LEU A 7 7.65 -7.54 -0.05
CA LEU A 7 8.12 -8.48 -1.06
C LEU A 7 8.85 -9.70 -0.48
N GLU A 8 9.07 -9.76 0.84
CA GLU A 8 9.67 -10.93 1.48
C GLU A 8 8.74 -12.15 1.36
N PRO A 9 9.25 -13.30 0.84
CA PRO A 9 8.41 -14.29 0.15
C PRO A 9 7.61 -15.24 1.04
N LYS A 10 7.50 -15.05 2.33
CA LYS A 10 7.01 -16.15 3.17
C LYS A 10 5.53 -16.18 3.48
N GLU A 11 4.77 -15.08 3.43
CA GLU A 11 3.34 -15.17 3.82
C GLU A 11 2.38 -14.11 3.22
N VAL A 12 2.80 -13.26 2.30
CA VAL A 12 1.91 -12.23 1.72
C VAL A 12 1.61 -12.52 0.25
N ARG A 13 0.92 -13.61 0.01
CA ARG A 13 0.35 -13.92 -1.31
C ARG A 13 -1.12 -13.50 -1.34
N VAL A 14 -1.42 -12.25 -1.15
CA VAL A 14 -2.80 -11.83 -1.30
C VAL A 14 -2.90 -10.57 -2.12
N SER A 15 -2.87 -10.73 -3.42
CA SER A 15 -3.50 -9.80 -4.32
C SER A 15 -4.71 -10.48 -4.93
N ILE A 16 -5.84 -10.34 -4.30
CA ILE A 16 -7.09 -10.91 -4.76
C ILE A 16 -7.89 -9.75 -5.36
N THR A 17 -8.11 -9.78 -6.65
CA THR A 17 -9.04 -8.85 -7.28
C THR A 17 -10.28 -9.62 -7.72
N SER A 18 -11.40 -9.29 -7.14
CA SER A 18 -12.68 -9.68 -7.68
C SER A 18 -12.97 -8.82 -8.92
N ASN A 19 -13.30 -9.45 -10.02
CA ASN A 19 -13.66 -8.77 -11.27
C ASN A 19 -15.16 -8.51 -11.32
N SER A 20 -15.74 -8.06 -10.21
CA SER A 20 -17.15 -7.72 -10.16
C SER A 20 -17.36 -6.25 -10.51
N LYS A 21 -17.91 -6.00 -11.68
CA LYS A 21 -18.71 -4.81 -11.91
C LYS A 21 -19.88 -4.87 -10.91
N GLU A 22 -19.95 -3.92 -10.00
CA GLU A 22 -21.09 -3.60 -9.14
C GLU A 22 -22.26 -4.62 -9.16
N LYS A 23 -22.10 -5.73 -8.44
CA LYS A 23 -23.23 -6.57 -8.02
C LYS A 23 -22.88 -7.18 -6.67
N VAL A 24 -23.90 -7.27 -5.83
CA VAL A 24 -23.93 -8.12 -4.64
C VAL A 24 -23.32 -9.47 -5.02
N PRO A 25 -22.38 -10.03 -4.23
CA PRO A 25 -21.82 -11.35 -4.51
C PRO A 25 -22.94 -12.34 -4.76
N ASN A 26 -22.94 -12.96 -5.94
CA ASN A 26 -23.79 -14.12 -6.21
C ASN A 26 -22.86 -15.33 -6.29
N ASP A 27 -23.41 -16.51 -6.19
CA ASP A 27 -22.70 -17.80 -6.11
C ASP A 27 -21.67 -18.06 -7.25
N ASN A 28 -21.55 -17.16 -8.21
CA ASN A 28 -20.65 -17.22 -9.35
C ASN A 28 -19.47 -16.25 -9.29
N ASP A 29 -19.24 -15.56 -8.17
CA ASP A 29 -18.09 -14.67 -8.03
C ASP A 29 -16.79 -15.47 -7.87
N HIS A 30 -15.81 -15.14 -8.67
CA HIS A 30 -14.52 -15.83 -8.67
C HIS A 30 -13.44 -14.97 -8.00
N ILE A 31 -12.56 -15.62 -7.24
CA ILE A 31 -11.34 -15.01 -6.72
C ILE A 31 -10.25 -15.15 -7.78
N ILE A 32 -9.66 -14.02 -8.19
CA ILE A 32 -8.56 -13.99 -9.14
C ILE A 32 -7.25 -13.81 -8.40
N TYR A 33 -6.41 -14.85 -8.40
CA TYR A 33 -5.06 -14.77 -7.86
C TYR A 33 -4.10 -14.17 -8.89
N LYS A 34 -3.40 -13.11 -8.51
CA LYS A 34 -2.38 -12.46 -9.33
C LYS A 34 -1.00 -12.85 -8.83
N ASN A 35 -0.21 -13.49 -9.69
CA ASN A 35 1.15 -13.95 -9.37
C ASN A 35 2.21 -12.89 -9.74
N TYR A 36 1.92 -11.62 -9.51
CA TYR A 36 2.83 -10.50 -9.73
C TYR A 36 2.54 -9.39 -8.73
N TYR A 37 3.55 -8.59 -8.43
CA TYR A 37 3.47 -7.52 -7.44
C TYR A 37 3.64 -6.15 -8.11
N ASN A 38 2.53 -5.48 -8.33
CA ASN A 38 2.48 -4.12 -8.84
C ASN A 38 1.99 -3.19 -7.72
N ILE A 39 2.87 -2.37 -7.20
CA ILE A 39 2.57 -1.52 -6.05
C ILE A 39 2.17 -0.13 -6.52
N SER A 40 0.94 0.24 -6.24
CA SER A 40 0.42 1.58 -6.47
C SER A 40 0.87 2.52 -5.36
N ILE A 41 1.34 3.72 -5.70
CA ILE A 41 1.87 4.68 -4.74
C ILE A 41 1.08 5.98 -4.86
N ALA A 42 0.41 6.38 -3.78
CA ALA A 42 -0.35 7.62 -3.75
C ALA A 42 0.60 8.83 -3.70
N ILE A 43 0.51 9.70 -4.70
CA ILE A 43 1.34 10.91 -4.84
C ILE A 43 0.44 12.13 -4.94
N GLY A 44 0.61 13.06 -4.00
CA GLY A 44 -0.05 14.36 -4.03
C GLY A 44 0.61 15.29 -5.04
N THR A 45 -0.22 15.97 -5.83
CA THR A 45 0.19 16.97 -6.79
C THR A 45 -0.65 18.24 -6.64
N ASN A 46 -0.25 19.33 -7.27
CA ASN A 46 -1.03 20.58 -7.28
C ASN A 46 -2.41 20.43 -7.95
N ARG A 47 -2.63 19.34 -8.70
CA ARG A 47 -3.89 19.03 -9.39
C ARG A 47 -4.72 17.97 -8.66
N GLY A 48 -4.29 17.52 -7.49
CA GLY A 48 -4.92 16.46 -6.71
C GLY A 48 -4.05 15.23 -6.54
N LEU A 49 -4.65 14.14 -6.10
CA LEU A 49 -3.98 12.87 -5.85
C LEU A 49 -3.95 12.02 -7.13
N VAL A 50 -2.78 11.46 -7.44
CA VAL A 50 -2.60 10.42 -8.47
C VAL A 50 -1.98 9.19 -7.85
N VAL A 51 -2.26 8.01 -8.40
CA VAL A 51 -1.83 6.73 -7.82
C VAL A 51 -1.12 5.88 -8.88
N PRO A 52 0.07 6.29 -9.35
CA PRO A 52 0.84 5.53 -10.32
C PRO A 52 1.33 4.20 -9.75
N VAL A 53 1.63 3.27 -10.66
CA VAL A 53 1.93 1.88 -10.37
C VAL A 53 3.40 1.58 -10.63
N LEU A 54 4.11 1.17 -9.60
CA LEU A 54 5.42 0.53 -9.70
C LEU A 54 5.20 -0.93 -10.11
N LYS A 55 5.48 -1.24 -11.37
CA LYS A 55 5.26 -2.57 -11.93
C LYS A 55 6.38 -3.53 -11.56
N LYS A 56 6.03 -4.80 -11.32
CA LYS A 56 6.97 -5.91 -11.03
C LYS A 56 7.94 -5.56 -9.90
N ALA A 57 7.40 -5.06 -8.80
CA ALA A 57 8.22 -4.58 -7.68
C ALA A 57 9.09 -5.68 -7.05
N ASP A 58 8.69 -6.93 -7.18
CA ASP A 58 9.41 -8.14 -6.75
C ASP A 58 10.65 -8.46 -7.59
N GLU A 59 10.71 -7.98 -8.84
CA GLU A 59 11.86 -8.17 -9.74
C GLU A 59 12.89 -7.03 -9.60
N LEU A 60 12.60 -5.98 -8.83
CA LEU A 60 13.44 -4.78 -8.73
C LEU A 60 14.40 -4.83 -7.55
N SER A 61 15.61 -4.31 -7.75
CA SER A 61 16.52 -4.01 -6.64
C SER A 61 16.01 -2.81 -5.83
N PHE A 62 16.50 -2.64 -4.60
CA PHE A 62 16.16 -1.48 -3.78
C PHE A 62 16.47 -0.16 -4.43
N ALA A 63 17.62 -0.07 -5.09
CA ALA A 63 18.02 1.11 -5.84
C ALA A 63 17.06 1.40 -7.00
N ASP A 64 16.56 0.35 -7.65
CA ASP A 64 15.60 0.50 -8.75
C ASP A 64 14.22 0.89 -8.24
N ILE A 65 13.76 0.34 -7.10
CA ILE A 65 12.52 0.76 -6.45
C ILE A 65 12.56 2.24 -6.14
N GLU A 66 13.59 2.72 -5.46
CA GLU A 66 13.78 4.14 -5.12
C GLU A 66 13.79 5.02 -6.38
N ARG A 67 14.57 4.63 -7.37
CA ARG A 67 14.67 5.36 -8.65
C ARG A 67 13.34 5.45 -9.38
N ASN A 68 12.61 4.34 -9.47
CA ASN A 68 11.32 4.32 -10.16
C ASN A 68 10.25 5.12 -9.41
N ILE A 69 10.22 5.07 -8.07
CA ILE A 69 9.33 5.90 -7.26
C ILE A 69 9.63 7.38 -7.50
N PHE A 70 10.91 7.76 -7.50
CA PHE A 70 11.31 9.14 -7.80
C PHE A 70 10.85 9.57 -9.19
N LEU A 71 11.06 8.75 -10.23
CA LEU A 71 10.65 9.05 -11.60
C LEU A 71 9.13 9.18 -11.74
N LEU A 72 8.35 8.30 -11.08
CA LEU A 72 6.89 8.39 -11.05
C LEU A 72 6.42 9.68 -10.36
N SER A 73 7.09 10.07 -9.26
CA SER A 73 6.81 11.32 -8.55
C SER A 73 7.06 12.55 -9.44
N GLU A 74 8.19 12.57 -10.14
CA GLU A 74 8.52 13.66 -11.09
C GLU A 74 7.52 13.73 -12.26
N LYS A 75 7.14 12.58 -12.82
CA LYS A 75 6.08 12.52 -13.84
C LYS A 75 4.76 13.08 -13.31
N ALA A 76 4.38 12.69 -12.09
CA ALA A 76 3.15 13.12 -11.44
C ALA A 76 3.12 14.65 -11.25
N LYS A 77 4.18 15.21 -10.64
CA LYS A 77 4.32 16.67 -10.44
C LYS A 77 4.27 17.46 -11.73
N LYS A 78 4.84 16.92 -12.81
CA LYS A 78 4.84 17.53 -14.15
C LYS A 78 3.54 17.31 -14.94
N GLY A 79 2.56 16.58 -14.37
CA GLY A 79 1.30 16.25 -15.06
C GLY A 79 1.47 15.35 -16.29
N LYS A 80 2.53 14.54 -16.33
CA LYS A 80 2.89 13.64 -17.43
C LYS A 80 2.54 12.16 -17.16
N ILE A 81 1.74 11.88 -16.15
CA ILE A 81 1.24 10.53 -15.88
C ILE A 81 0.30 10.10 -17.00
N THR A 82 0.51 8.90 -17.51
CA THR A 82 -0.31 8.29 -18.54
C THR A 82 -1.29 7.28 -17.93
N ILE A 83 -2.31 6.89 -18.69
CA ILE A 83 -3.25 5.83 -18.27
C ILE A 83 -2.49 4.52 -17.96
N ASN A 84 -1.47 4.20 -18.75
CA ASN A 84 -0.65 3.00 -18.54
C ASN A 84 0.15 3.04 -17.24
N ASP A 85 0.52 4.23 -16.76
CA ASP A 85 1.19 4.40 -15.46
C ASP A 85 0.22 4.17 -14.27
N LEU A 86 -1.09 4.21 -14.49
CA LEU A 86 -2.12 4.08 -13.45
C LEU A 86 -2.77 2.69 -13.38
N GLN A 87 -2.51 1.82 -14.36
CA GLN A 87 -3.20 0.54 -14.50
C GLN A 87 -2.38 -0.64 -14.00
N GLY A 88 -3.10 -1.66 -13.52
CA GLY A 88 -2.52 -2.97 -13.16
C GLY A 88 -1.95 -3.06 -11.75
N GLY A 89 -2.21 -2.09 -10.89
CA GLY A 89 -1.83 -2.15 -9.48
C GLY A 89 -2.53 -3.28 -8.73
N THR A 90 -1.82 -3.94 -7.82
CA THR A 90 -2.32 -5.06 -7.02
C THR A 90 -2.49 -4.70 -5.55
N PHE A 91 -1.77 -3.71 -5.07
CA PHE A 91 -1.81 -3.18 -3.71
C PHE A 91 -1.46 -1.69 -3.74
N THR A 92 -1.98 -0.92 -2.78
CA THR A 92 -1.70 0.52 -2.71
C THR A 92 -0.98 0.89 -1.41
N ILE A 93 -0.01 1.80 -1.51
CA ILE A 93 0.61 2.47 -0.36
C ILE A 93 0.27 3.96 -0.45
N SER A 94 -0.30 4.49 0.63
CA SER A 94 -0.59 5.92 0.78
C SER A 94 0.14 6.49 1.98
N ASN A 95 0.75 7.66 1.84
CA ASN A 95 1.46 8.33 2.92
C ASN A 95 0.80 9.67 3.26
N GLY A 96 -0.06 9.65 4.28
CA GLY A 96 -0.66 10.88 4.85
C GLY A 96 0.27 11.66 5.78
N GLY A 97 1.37 11.05 6.19
CA GLY A 97 2.34 11.68 7.12
C GLY A 97 3.02 12.91 6.55
N VAL A 98 3.18 12.99 5.23
CA VAL A 98 3.69 14.18 4.53
C VAL A 98 2.82 15.41 4.73
N TYR A 99 1.55 15.21 5.10
CA TYR A 99 0.58 16.27 5.44
C TYR A 99 0.34 16.38 6.95
N GLY A 100 1.12 15.68 7.78
CA GLY A 100 1.00 15.70 9.23
C GLY A 100 -0.04 14.76 9.82
N SER A 101 -0.65 13.87 9.04
CA SER A 101 -1.63 12.91 9.55
C SER A 101 -1.00 11.97 10.58
N MET A 102 -1.60 11.91 11.78
CA MET A 102 -1.20 10.98 12.83
C MET A 102 -1.78 9.58 12.61
N LEU A 103 -3.04 9.51 12.23
CA LEU A 103 -3.79 8.29 11.96
C LEU A 103 -4.99 8.61 11.07
N SER A 104 -5.18 7.83 10.02
CA SER A 104 -6.33 7.89 9.13
C SER A 104 -6.66 6.49 8.62
N THR A 105 -7.87 6.31 8.12
CA THR A 105 -8.30 5.07 7.48
C THR A 105 -8.20 5.25 5.97
N PRO A 106 -7.25 4.59 5.28
CA PRO A 106 -7.14 4.68 3.84
C PRO A 106 -8.35 4.01 3.16
N ILE A 107 -8.78 4.57 2.03
CA ILE A 107 -9.90 4.03 1.25
C ILE A 107 -9.34 3.06 0.22
N LEU A 108 -9.92 1.86 0.13
CA LEU A 108 -9.57 0.87 -0.88
C LEU A 108 -9.75 1.44 -2.28
N ASN A 109 -8.83 1.07 -3.17
CA ASN A 109 -8.88 1.41 -4.59
C ASN A 109 -9.28 0.17 -5.41
N PRO A 110 -10.58 -0.06 -5.65
CA PRO A 110 -11.02 -1.24 -6.39
C PRO A 110 -10.37 -1.30 -7.79
N PRO A 111 -10.05 -2.51 -8.27
CA PRO A 111 -10.34 -3.84 -7.75
C PRO A 111 -9.30 -4.40 -6.76
N GLN A 112 -8.44 -3.57 -6.18
CA GLN A 112 -7.46 -3.99 -5.18
C GLN A 112 -8.14 -4.35 -3.87
N THR A 113 -7.55 -5.28 -3.14
CA THR A 113 -8.11 -5.82 -1.89
C THR A 113 -7.43 -5.32 -0.63
N GLY A 114 -6.35 -4.55 -0.78
CA GLY A 114 -5.60 -3.99 0.33
C GLY A 114 -4.97 -2.64 0.01
N ILE A 115 -4.92 -1.78 1.02
CA ILE A 115 -4.20 -0.51 1.01
C ILE A 115 -3.55 -0.25 2.37
N LEU A 116 -2.27 0.08 2.36
CA LEU A 116 -1.50 0.47 3.54
C LEU A 116 -1.44 2.00 3.64
N GLY A 117 -1.92 2.52 4.75
CA GLY A 117 -1.76 3.92 5.15
C GLY A 117 -0.53 4.11 6.03
N MET A 118 0.37 4.99 5.63
CA MET A 118 1.49 5.46 6.42
C MET A 118 1.17 6.86 6.98
N HIS A 119 1.74 7.17 8.14
CA HIS A 119 1.46 8.40 8.85
C HIS A 119 2.73 9.11 9.30
N ASN A 120 2.58 10.23 10.00
CA ASN A 120 3.71 11.02 10.47
C ASN A 120 4.54 10.26 11.51
N ILE A 121 5.85 10.46 11.46
CA ILE A 121 6.79 9.93 12.45
C ILE A 121 6.91 10.99 13.53
N VAL A 122 6.54 10.63 14.76
CA VAL A 122 6.58 11.53 15.93
C VAL A 122 7.28 10.85 17.07
N GLU A 123 8.16 11.59 17.77
CA GLU A 123 8.75 11.11 19.01
C GLU A 123 7.69 10.98 20.10
N ARG A 124 7.59 9.78 20.69
CA ARG A 124 6.61 9.46 21.73
C ARG A 124 7.25 8.67 22.86
N PRO A 125 6.78 8.89 24.13
CA PRO A 125 7.16 8.01 25.22
C PRO A 125 6.52 6.63 25.00
N VAL A 126 7.35 5.59 25.09
CA VAL A 126 6.91 4.19 25.01
C VAL A 126 7.54 3.38 26.11
N ALA A 127 6.83 2.40 26.63
CA ALA A 127 7.36 1.44 27.61
C ALA A 127 8.21 0.40 26.87
N ARG A 128 9.46 0.21 27.26
CA ARG A 128 10.37 -0.79 26.73
C ARG A 128 11.22 -1.39 27.85
N ASN A 129 11.13 -2.69 28.04
CA ASN A 129 11.86 -3.43 29.07
C ASN A 129 11.63 -2.90 30.52
N GLY A 130 10.44 -2.34 30.79
CA GLY A 130 10.09 -1.76 32.07
C GLY A 130 10.35 -0.25 32.22
N ASP A 131 11.09 0.36 31.28
CA ASP A 131 11.43 1.78 31.29
C ASP A 131 10.57 2.58 30.31
N ILE A 132 10.39 3.87 30.58
CA ILE A 132 9.79 4.83 29.67
C ILE A 132 10.91 5.47 28.83
N VAL A 133 10.89 5.25 27.54
CA VAL A 133 11.89 5.77 26.60
C VAL A 133 11.22 6.54 25.46
N ILE A 134 11.88 7.58 24.96
CA ILE A 134 11.42 8.32 23.78
C ILE A 134 11.88 7.58 22.53
N ARG A 135 10.93 7.35 21.60
CA ARG A 135 11.19 6.69 20.32
C ARG A 135 10.39 7.33 19.18
N PRO A 136 10.94 7.35 17.96
CA PRO A 136 10.17 7.71 16.78
C PRO A 136 9.13 6.64 16.50
N ILE A 137 7.84 7.02 16.52
CA ILE A 137 6.70 6.14 16.32
C ILE A 137 5.94 6.61 15.09
N MET A 138 5.57 5.65 14.23
CA MET A 138 4.65 5.85 13.11
C MET A 138 3.52 4.84 13.22
N TYR A 139 2.29 5.30 13.07
CA TYR A 139 1.14 4.41 12.95
C TYR A 139 1.00 3.92 11.50
N LEU A 140 0.67 2.65 11.36
CA LEU A 140 0.28 2.03 10.10
C LEU A 140 -1.18 1.62 10.17
N ALA A 141 -1.93 1.87 9.10
CA ALA A 141 -3.31 1.44 8.98
C ALA A 141 -3.46 0.59 7.71
N LEU A 142 -4.07 -0.57 7.83
CA LEU A 142 -4.39 -1.44 6.71
C LEU A 142 -5.91 -1.47 6.53
N SER A 143 -6.40 -1.01 5.37
CA SER A 143 -7.76 -1.28 4.93
C SER A 143 -7.74 -2.43 3.94
N TYR A 144 -8.69 -3.36 4.07
CA TYR A 144 -8.72 -4.57 3.25
C TYR A 144 -10.15 -5.05 3.00
N ASP A 145 -10.33 -5.83 1.95
CA ASP A 145 -11.61 -6.46 1.64
C ASP A 145 -11.82 -7.69 2.53
N HIS A 146 -12.66 -7.55 3.56
CA HIS A 146 -12.90 -8.59 4.57
C HIS A 146 -13.66 -9.80 4.02
N ARG A 147 -14.14 -9.76 2.79
CA ARG A 147 -14.72 -10.94 2.12
C ARG A 147 -13.64 -11.97 1.73
N ILE A 148 -12.39 -11.51 1.65
CA ILE A 148 -11.27 -12.26 1.07
C ILE A 148 -10.12 -12.40 2.07
N ILE A 149 -9.87 -11.35 2.87
CA ILE A 149 -8.79 -11.28 3.85
C ILE A 149 -9.40 -11.28 5.24
N ASP A 150 -8.95 -12.17 6.10
CA ASP A 150 -9.38 -12.21 7.50
C ASP A 150 -8.53 -11.33 8.41
N GLY A 151 -9.00 -11.13 9.66
CA GLY A 151 -8.30 -10.31 10.64
C GLY A 151 -6.93 -10.88 11.05
N LYS A 152 -6.76 -12.21 11.05
CA LYS A 152 -5.49 -12.85 11.37
C LYS A 152 -4.45 -12.56 10.29
N GLU A 153 -4.82 -12.69 9.03
CA GLU A 153 -3.95 -12.39 7.88
C GLU A 153 -3.55 -10.91 7.88
N ALA A 154 -4.53 -10.01 8.06
CA ALA A 154 -4.29 -8.57 8.11
C ALA A 154 -3.32 -8.15 9.23
N VAL A 155 -3.50 -8.70 10.43
CA VAL A 155 -2.61 -8.41 11.58
C VAL A 155 -1.24 -9.06 11.39
N SER A 156 -1.17 -10.27 10.85
CA SER A 156 0.10 -10.93 10.55
C SER A 156 0.91 -10.13 9.53
N PHE A 157 0.26 -9.63 8.50
CA PHE A 157 0.86 -8.73 7.51
C PHE A 157 1.47 -7.49 8.18
N LEU A 158 0.69 -6.77 9.02
CA LEU A 158 1.18 -5.57 9.72
C LEU A 158 2.35 -5.85 10.68
N LYS A 159 2.44 -7.06 11.22
CA LYS A 159 3.55 -7.47 12.09
C LYS A 159 4.83 -7.80 11.32
N THR A 160 4.70 -8.17 10.03
CA THR A 160 5.82 -8.53 9.18
C THR A 160 6.53 -7.31 8.60
N ILE A 161 5.82 -6.22 8.35
CA ILE A 161 6.39 -4.95 7.86
C ILE A 161 6.88 -4.08 9.00
#